data_5f86b3cec22d8faeb5a21576667f8fb4
#
_entry.id   5f86b3cec22d8faeb5a21576667f8fb4
#
_cell.length_a   1.000
_cell.length_b   1.000
_cell.length_c   1.000
_cell.angle_alpha   90.00
_cell.angle_beta   90.00
_cell.angle_gamma   90.00
#
_symmetry.space_group_name_H-M   'P 1'
#
loop_
_entity.id
_entity.type
_entity.pdbx_description
1 polymer ?
#
loop_
_entity_poly.entity_id
_entity_poly.type
_entity_poly.pdbx_seq_one_letter_code
_entity_poly.pdbx_strand_id
1 'polypeptide(L)'
;MESIETKFEGGVFTASLSGHIDSANAAQVGEAIAAAAQGKDIASFTLDAKGLDYISSAGLRVVLSLKKQHKDFKVINVKSEVYEVFDMTGFTQMMEVQKAYKTVSIDGGEVIGEGKNGIVYRISPDTIVKVYKNPDALDEIKNERELAKKAFVNGIPTSISYDVVQVDGKYASMFEMLEADNISKKINREPDKIDEFAKASVDLLKKIHSVELKPGEMVDAKSDYLKRAERLQGHLAPEVYQKLCDLVKAIPENCHINHGDYHIKNQMFLKSTGELMLIDMDTLCLGDPVFDFGSLFNAYVGREMVVPGNNKEFLGITAEQGKVFWNKTLEFYFGTDDKARLEEIERRAMIVGELRLMAKAIKSYKGTDYGEKQIASSKTLLEEAVPKTSELTLACFQAL
;
A
#
# COMPACT_ATOMS: atom_id res chain seq x y z
N MET A 1 -36.63 -12.34 -19.54
CA MET A 1 -37.38 -11.08 -19.53
C MET A 1 -36.55 -10.06 -18.78
N GLU A 2 -36.21 -9.00 -19.43
CA GLU A 2 -35.57 -7.87 -18.79
C GLU A 2 -36.64 -7.17 -17.95
N SER A 3 -36.36 -6.94 -16.69
CA SER A 3 -37.28 -6.23 -15.81
C SER A 3 -36.66 -4.91 -15.38
N ILE A 4 -37.42 -3.84 -15.53
CA ILE A 4 -37.13 -2.55 -14.94
C ILE A 4 -38.06 -2.37 -13.77
N GLU A 5 -37.52 -2.24 -12.58
CA GLU A 5 -38.30 -1.87 -11.41
C GLU A 5 -37.98 -0.43 -11.04
N THR A 6 -38.98 0.34 -10.70
CA THR A 6 -38.79 1.77 -10.34
C THR A 6 -39.39 2.06 -8.97
N LYS A 7 -38.68 2.88 -8.18
CA LYS A 7 -39.11 3.33 -6.84
C LYS A 7 -38.87 4.83 -6.74
N PHE A 8 -39.81 5.55 -6.13
CA PHE A 8 -39.63 6.97 -5.84
C PHE A 8 -40.03 7.24 -4.39
N GLU A 9 -39.04 7.67 -3.59
CA GLU A 9 -39.22 7.98 -2.18
C GLU A 9 -38.33 9.14 -1.78
N GLY A 10 -38.87 10.12 -1.02
CA GLY A 10 -38.10 11.23 -0.47
C GLY A 10 -37.31 12.05 -1.48
N GLY A 11 -37.81 12.20 -2.72
CA GLY A 11 -37.10 12.91 -3.79
C GLY A 11 -36.03 12.06 -4.49
N VAL A 12 -35.78 10.81 -4.07
CA VAL A 12 -34.86 9.88 -4.72
C VAL A 12 -35.63 8.96 -5.67
N PHE A 13 -35.28 8.98 -6.94
CA PHE A 13 -35.79 8.05 -7.93
C PHE A 13 -34.75 6.94 -8.17
N THR A 14 -35.15 5.69 -7.98
CA THR A 14 -34.30 4.52 -8.23
C THR A 14 -34.92 3.71 -9.38
N ALA A 15 -34.09 3.41 -10.39
CA ALA A 15 -34.41 2.45 -11.44
C ALA A 15 -33.47 1.25 -11.34
N SER A 16 -34.03 0.05 -11.07
CA SER A 16 -33.28 -1.19 -11.01
C SER A 16 -33.33 -1.90 -12.35
N LEU A 17 -32.14 -2.25 -12.85
CA LEU A 17 -31.94 -2.92 -14.14
C LEU A 17 -31.55 -4.38 -13.93
N SER A 18 -32.11 -5.27 -14.79
CA SER A 18 -31.74 -6.69 -14.78
C SER A 18 -31.61 -7.25 -16.21
N GLY A 19 -30.76 -8.29 -16.34
CA GLY A 19 -30.50 -8.99 -17.61
C GLY A 19 -29.53 -8.22 -18.51
N HIS A 20 -29.81 -8.17 -19.81
CA HIS A 20 -28.94 -7.56 -20.81
C HIS A 20 -29.58 -6.28 -21.39
N ILE A 21 -28.79 -5.23 -21.55
CA ILE A 21 -29.19 -4.03 -22.25
C ILE A 21 -28.37 -3.90 -23.53
N ASP A 22 -28.97 -4.26 -24.65
CA ASP A 22 -28.34 -4.27 -25.96
C ASP A 22 -29.00 -3.32 -26.95
N SER A 23 -28.64 -3.39 -28.24
CA SER A 23 -29.19 -2.55 -29.28
C SER A 23 -30.66 -2.81 -29.59
N ALA A 24 -31.17 -4.00 -29.22
CA ALA A 24 -32.58 -4.36 -29.49
C ALA A 24 -33.54 -3.76 -28.46
N ASN A 25 -33.12 -3.58 -27.22
CA ASN A 25 -34.01 -3.18 -26.12
C ASN A 25 -33.64 -1.84 -25.45
N ALA A 26 -32.45 -1.31 -25.69
CA ALA A 26 -31.97 -0.09 -25.01
C ALA A 26 -32.94 1.10 -25.13
N ALA A 27 -33.58 1.28 -26.30
CA ALA A 27 -34.55 2.36 -26.50
C ALA A 27 -35.76 2.18 -25.58
N GLN A 28 -36.32 0.96 -25.53
CA GLN A 28 -37.46 0.62 -24.68
C GLN A 28 -37.17 0.81 -23.21
N VAL A 29 -35.94 0.40 -22.76
CA VAL A 29 -35.45 0.63 -21.40
C VAL A 29 -35.44 2.12 -21.07
N GLY A 30 -34.88 2.94 -21.96
CA GLY A 30 -34.83 4.41 -21.77
C GLY A 30 -36.22 5.04 -21.69
N GLU A 31 -37.14 4.65 -22.57
CA GLU A 31 -38.52 5.14 -22.58
C GLU A 31 -39.30 4.73 -21.31
N ALA A 32 -39.15 3.48 -20.86
CA ALA A 32 -39.79 3.00 -19.65
C ALA A 32 -39.32 3.76 -18.40
N ILE A 33 -38.02 4.01 -18.29
CA ILE A 33 -37.44 4.81 -17.18
C ILE A 33 -37.97 6.26 -17.27
N ALA A 34 -37.99 6.87 -18.44
CA ALA A 34 -38.45 8.23 -18.62
C ALA A 34 -39.93 8.37 -18.27
N ALA A 35 -40.78 7.43 -18.72
CA ALA A 35 -42.21 7.38 -18.40
C ALA A 35 -42.44 7.23 -16.88
N ALA A 36 -41.68 6.38 -16.22
CA ALA A 36 -41.77 6.18 -14.76
C ALA A 36 -41.28 7.40 -13.95
N ALA A 37 -40.40 8.21 -14.51
CA ALA A 37 -39.85 9.44 -13.88
C ALA A 37 -40.74 10.65 -14.13
N GLN A 38 -41.62 10.61 -15.13
CA GLN A 38 -42.44 11.73 -15.56
C GLN A 38 -43.31 12.30 -14.42
N GLY A 39 -43.28 13.62 -14.25
CA GLY A 39 -44.10 14.33 -13.25
C GLY A 39 -43.61 14.22 -11.81
N LYS A 40 -42.45 13.61 -11.59
CA LYS A 40 -41.83 13.50 -10.24
C LYS A 40 -40.78 14.60 -10.04
N ASP A 41 -40.78 15.17 -8.84
CA ASP A 41 -39.73 16.12 -8.45
C ASP A 41 -38.51 15.33 -7.92
N ILE A 42 -37.59 15.02 -8.84
CA ILE A 42 -36.45 14.15 -8.60
C ILE A 42 -35.25 14.99 -8.19
N ALA A 43 -34.86 14.91 -6.89
CA ALA A 43 -33.70 15.55 -6.37
C ALA A 43 -32.43 14.71 -6.66
N SER A 44 -32.52 13.38 -6.59
CA SER A 44 -31.42 12.44 -6.87
C SER A 44 -31.92 11.25 -7.68
N PHE A 45 -31.11 10.83 -8.67
CA PHE A 45 -31.43 9.68 -9.53
C PHE A 45 -30.39 8.57 -9.33
N THR A 46 -30.85 7.40 -8.91
CA THR A 46 -30.02 6.21 -8.72
C THR A 46 -30.40 5.15 -9.74
N LEU A 47 -29.40 4.67 -10.50
CA LEU A 47 -29.53 3.51 -11.36
C LEU A 47 -28.94 2.30 -10.65
N ASP A 48 -29.76 1.35 -10.19
CA ASP A 48 -29.31 0.13 -9.54
C ASP A 48 -29.08 -0.97 -10.59
N ALA A 49 -27.81 -1.30 -10.79
CA ALA A 49 -27.35 -2.29 -11.77
C ALA A 49 -27.09 -3.69 -11.18
N LYS A 50 -27.63 -3.99 -9.98
CA LYS A 50 -27.42 -5.29 -9.31
C LYS A 50 -27.78 -6.48 -10.18
N GLY A 51 -28.87 -6.38 -10.93
CA GLY A 51 -29.36 -7.43 -11.83
C GLY A 51 -28.77 -7.36 -13.24
N LEU A 52 -27.99 -6.33 -13.58
CA LEU A 52 -27.48 -6.12 -14.93
C LEU A 52 -26.29 -7.03 -15.22
N ASP A 53 -26.40 -7.88 -16.26
CA ASP A 53 -25.36 -8.83 -16.67
C ASP A 53 -24.53 -8.33 -17.86
N TYR A 54 -25.11 -7.46 -18.70
CA TYR A 54 -24.46 -6.95 -19.88
C TYR A 54 -25.02 -5.59 -20.28
N ILE A 55 -24.16 -4.71 -20.77
CA ILE A 55 -24.52 -3.42 -21.33
C ILE A 55 -23.75 -3.15 -22.64
N SER A 56 -24.50 -2.85 -23.71
CA SER A 56 -23.92 -2.45 -24.98
C SER A 56 -23.70 -0.93 -25.07
N SER A 57 -23.06 -0.47 -26.14
CA SER A 57 -22.92 0.95 -26.42
C SER A 57 -24.29 1.68 -26.60
N ALA A 58 -25.36 0.97 -26.97
CA ALA A 58 -26.69 1.52 -26.97
C ALA A 58 -27.22 1.74 -25.55
N GLY A 59 -27.01 0.77 -24.65
CA GLY A 59 -27.36 0.90 -23.24
C GLY A 59 -26.55 2.03 -22.56
N LEU A 60 -25.26 2.13 -22.84
CA LEU A 60 -24.43 3.23 -22.33
C LEU A 60 -24.95 4.62 -22.76
N ARG A 61 -25.51 4.76 -23.98
CA ARG A 61 -26.15 6.01 -24.43
C ARG A 61 -27.38 6.35 -23.60
N VAL A 62 -28.18 5.35 -23.18
CA VAL A 62 -29.32 5.56 -22.29
C VAL A 62 -28.81 6.08 -20.93
N VAL A 63 -27.78 5.43 -20.32
CA VAL A 63 -27.19 5.90 -19.06
C VAL A 63 -26.67 7.34 -19.19
N LEU A 64 -25.97 7.66 -20.28
CA LEU A 64 -25.47 9.02 -20.53
C LEU A 64 -26.61 10.04 -20.67
N SER A 65 -27.71 9.67 -21.31
CA SER A 65 -28.91 10.52 -21.45
C SER A 65 -29.53 10.82 -20.09
N LEU A 66 -29.66 9.80 -19.22
CA LEU A 66 -30.16 9.97 -17.86
C LEU A 66 -29.23 10.88 -17.01
N LYS A 67 -27.92 10.69 -17.10
CA LYS A 67 -26.94 11.57 -16.43
C LYS A 67 -27.05 13.02 -16.85
N LYS A 68 -27.32 13.28 -18.16
CA LYS A 68 -27.49 14.65 -18.68
C LYS A 68 -28.79 15.30 -18.18
N GLN A 69 -29.82 14.52 -17.91
CA GLN A 69 -31.11 15.00 -17.43
C GLN A 69 -31.15 15.23 -15.93
N HIS A 70 -30.34 14.45 -15.17
CA HIS A 70 -30.31 14.48 -13.70
C HIS A 70 -28.96 14.91 -13.22
N LYS A 71 -28.88 16.06 -12.55
CA LYS A 71 -27.61 16.63 -12.06
C LYS A 71 -26.97 15.72 -11.01
N ASP A 72 -27.77 15.24 -10.06
CA ASP A 72 -27.38 14.25 -9.07
C ASP A 72 -27.79 12.85 -9.56
N PHE A 73 -26.83 12.17 -10.22
CA PHE A 73 -27.01 10.86 -10.84
C PHE A 73 -25.86 9.92 -10.49
N LYS A 74 -26.20 8.73 -10.05
CA LYS A 74 -25.23 7.66 -9.78
C LYS A 74 -25.71 6.30 -10.25
N VAL A 75 -24.75 5.42 -10.54
CA VAL A 75 -24.98 4.01 -10.84
C VAL A 75 -24.39 3.18 -9.69
N ILE A 76 -25.19 2.30 -9.10
CA ILE A 76 -24.79 1.50 -7.95
C ILE A 76 -24.91 0.00 -8.24
N ASN A 77 -24.23 -0.81 -7.42
CA ASN A 77 -24.28 -2.29 -7.47
C ASN A 77 -23.85 -2.88 -8.83
N VAL A 78 -22.92 -2.26 -9.51
CA VAL A 78 -22.47 -2.67 -10.83
C VAL A 78 -21.59 -3.91 -10.75
N LYS A 79 -21.97 -5.02 -11.37
CA LYS A 79 -21.15 -6.25 -11.45
C LYS A 79 -19.80 -5.97 -12.10
N SER A 80 -18.77 -6.74 -11.75
CA SER A 80 -17.39 -6.53 -12.21
C SER A 80 -17.28 -6.39 -13.71
N GLU A 81 -17.91 -7.27 -14.46
CA GLU A 81 -17.84 -7.33 -15.92
C GLU A 81 -18.49 -6.08 -16.57
N VAL A 82 -19.59 -5.62 -16.00
CA VAL A 82 -20.28 -4.41 -16.45
C VAL A 82 -19.52 -3.16 -16.01
N TYR A 83 -18.91 -3.18 -14.82
CA TYR A 83 -18.08 -2.08 -14.32
C TYR A 83 -16.87 -1.82 -15.23
N GLU A 84 -16.21 -2.88 -15.72
CA GLU A 84 -15.10 -2.76 -16.66
C GLU A 84 -15.52 -2.07 -17.96
N VAL A 85 -16.76 -2.32 -18.44
CA VAL A 85 -17.29 -1.61 -19.61
C VAL A 85 -17.46 -0.11 -19.31
N PHE A 86 -18.00 0.26 -18.15
CA PHE A 86 -18.12 1.66 -17.72
C PHE A 86 -16.75 2.33 -17.62
N ASP A 87 -15.76 1.62 -17.09
CA ASP A 87 -14.41 2.15 -16.88
C ASP A 87 -13.65 2.35 -18.19
N MET A 88 -13.60 1.33 -19.05
CA MET A 88 -12.97 1.39 -20.37
C MET A 88 -13.57 2.47 -21.27
N THR A 89 -14.87 2.77 -21.09
CA THR A 89 -15.57 3.80 -21.88
C THR A 89 -15.51 5.18 -21.24
N GLY A 90 -14.83 5.35 -20.09
CA GLY A 90 -14.64 6.62 -19.40
C GLY A 90 -15.85 7.10 -18.59
N PHE A 91 -16.89 6.29 -18.43
CA PHE A 91 -18.08 6.66 -17.65
C PHE A 91 -17.80 6.85 -16.17
N THR A 92 -16.85 6.08 -15.61
CA THR A 92 -16.39 6.22 -14.21
C THR A 92 -15.75 7.57 -13.92
N GLN A 93 -15.23 8.26 -14.95
CA GLN A 93 -14.69 9.62 -14.86
C GLN A 93 -15.78 10.70 -15.01
N MET A 94 -16.92 10.34 -15.61
CA MET A 94 -18.01 11.29 -15.91
C MET A 94 -19.12 11.29 -14.85
N MET A 95 -19.28 10.20 -14.10
CA MET A 95 -20.31 10.02 -13.10
C MET A 95 -19.87 9.03 -12.02
N GLU A 96 -20.55 9.06 -10.88
CA GLU A 96 -20.37 8.09 -9.82
C GLU A 96 -20.88 6.71 -10.23
N VAL A 97 -19.97 5.73 -10.34
CA VAL A 97 -20.26 4.33 -10.65
C VAL A 97 -19.71 3.47 -9.52
N GLN A 98 -20.59 2.87 -8.73
CA GLN A 98 -20.23 2.02 -7.58
C GLN A 98 -20.26 0.56 -7.99
N LYS A 99 -19.10 -0.11 -7.89
CA LYS A 99 -18.96 -1.55 -8.15
C LYS A 99 -19.65 -2.35 -7.05
N ALA A 100 -20.35 -3.43 -7.42
CA ALA A 100 -20.83 -4.43 -6.47
C ALA A 100 -19.66 -5.31 -6.00
N TYR A 101 -19.57 -5.53 -4.70
CA TYR A 101 -18.60 -6.43 -4.10
C TYR A 101 -19.32 -7.68 -3.58
N LYS A 102 -18.75 -8.86 -3.85
CA LYS A 102 -19.24 -10.12 -3.32
C LYS A 102 -19.08 -10.13 -1.80
N THR A 103 -20.07 -10.65 -1.08
CA THR A 103 -19.95 -10.91 0.35
C THR A 103 -19.36 -12.30 0.54
N VAL A 104 -18.34 -12.41 1.39
CA VAL A 104 -17.67 -13.65 1.76
C VAL A 104 -17.77 -13.83 3.27
N SER A 105 -18.12 -15.04 3.71
CA SER A 105 -18.06 -15.40 5.12
C SER A 105 -16.64 -15.82 5.51
N ILE A 106 -16.24 -15.41 6.72
CA ILE A 106 -15.01 -15.87 7.37
C ILE A 106 -15.31 -16.86 8.52
N ASP A 107 -16.56 -17.32 8.64
CA ASP A 107 -16.97 -18.29 9.65
C ASP A 107 -16.15 -19.58 9.54
N GLY A 108 -15.54 -20.00 10.65
CA GLY A 108 -14.63 -21.15 10.68
C GLY A 108 -13.25 -20.89 10.09
N GLY A 109 -12.96 -19.68 9.62
CA GLY A 109 -11.64 -19.29 9.12
C GLY A 109 -10.59 -19.19 10.23
N GLU A 110 -9.37 -19.64 9.94
CA GLU A 110 -8.23 -19.55 10.85
C GLU A 110 -7.56 -18.16 10.72
N VAL A 111 -7.33 -17.45 11.84
CA VAL A 111 -6.53 -16.23 11.85
C VAL A 111 -5.06 -16.61 11.69
N ILE A 112 -4.46 -16.26 10.55
CA ILE A 112 -3.06 -16.54 10.24
C ILE A 112 -2.14 -15.32 10.38
N GLY A 113 -2.71 -14.13 10.51
CA GLY A 113 -1.96 -12.89 10.70
C GLY A 113 -2.83 -11.76 11.17
N GLU A 114 -2.25 -10.90 12.00
CA GLU A 114 -2.86 -9.63 12.39
C GLU A 114 -1.82 -8.52 12.27
N GLY A 115 -2.20 -7.44 11.59
CA GLY A 115 -1.38 -6.25 11.41
C GLY A 115 -2.12 -4.98 11.83
N LYS A 116 -1.45 -3.86 11.61
CA LYS A 116 -2.02 -2.54 11.88
C LYS A 116 -3.28 -2.29 11.06
N ASN A 117 -3.25 -2.62 9.76
CA ASN A 117 -4.29 -2.27 8.79
C ASN A 117 -5.40 -3.31 8.69
N GLY A 118 -5.19 -4.56 9.14
CA GLY A 118 -6.17 -5.62 8.97
C GLY A 118 -5.82 -6.93 9.67
N ILE A 119 -6.74 -7.88 9.54
CA ILE A 119 -6.62 -9.26 10.03
C ILE A 119 -6.70 -10.18 8.81
N VAL A 120 -5.83 -11.17 8.75
CA VAL A 120 -5.75 -12.14 7.65
C VAL A 120 -6.33 -13.47 8.12
N TYR A 121 -7.37 -13.92 7.42
CA TYR A 121 -8.05 -15.19 7.67
C TYR A 121 -7.75 -16.17 6.54
N ARG A 122 -7.44 -17.42 6.87
CA ARG A 122 -7.45 -18.53 5.94
C ARG A 122 -8.86 -19.10 5.90
N ILE A 123 -9.53 -19.01 4.75
CA ILE A 123 -10.92 -19.46 4.58
C ILE A 123 -11.03 -20.76 3.80
N SER A 124 -9.97 -21.15 3.08
CA SER A 124 -9.85 -22.45 2.40
C SER A 124 -8.38 -22.87 2.32
N PRO A 125 -8.06 -24.09 1.88
CA PRO A 125 -6.67 -24.54 1.73
C PRO A 125 -5.80 -23.62 0.89
N ASP A 126 -6.37 -22.95 -0.09
CA ASP A 126 -5.71 -22.15 -1.12
C ASP A 126 -6.07 -20.65 -1.11
N THR A 127 -6.92 -20.21 -0.17
CA THR A 127 -7.45 -18.85 -0.15
C THR A 127 -7.33 -18.19 1.22
N ILE A 128 -6.82 -16.95 1.21
CA ILE A 128 -6.80 -16.05 2.36
C ILE A 128 -7.56 -14.76 2.07
N VAL A 129 -8.09 -14.17 3.14
CA VAL A 129 -8.83 -12.90 3.10
C VAL A 129 -8.23 -11.94 4.11
N LYS A 130 -7.71 -10.80 3.64
CA LYS A 130 -7.24 -9.68 4.48
C LYS A 130 -8.41 -8.72 4.69
N VAL A 131 -9.02 -8.76 5.88
CA VAL A 131 -10.12 -7.87 6.27
C VAL A 131 -9.54 -6.61 6.87
N TYR A 132 -9.86 -5.46 6.31
CA TYR A 132 -9.31 -4.18 6.77
C TYR A 132 -10.06 -3.66 8.00
N LYS A 133 -9.31 -3.08 8.94
CA LYS A 133 -9.88 -2.50 10.17
C LYS A 133 -10.67 -1.21 9.91
N ASN A 134 -10.20 -0.42 8.91
CA ASN A 134 -10.89 0.78 8.44
C ASN A 134 -12.10 0.36 7.56
N PRO A 135 -13.34 0.72 7.90
CA PRO A 135 -14.51 0.39 7.07
C PRO A 135 -14.46 1.07 5.69
N ASP A 136 -13.78 2.20 5.57
CA ASP A 136 -13.64 2.97 4.33
C ASP A 136 -12.33 2.68 3.59
N ALA A 137 -11.75 1.48 3.76
CA ALA A 137 -10.45 1.09 3.21
C ALA A 137 -10.44 0.85 1.68
N LEU A 138 -11.54 1.07 0.97
CA LEU A 138 -11.63 0.71 -0.46
C LEU A 138 -10.55 1.38 -1.32
N ASP A 139 -10.27 2.65 -1.08
CA ASP A 139 -9.25 3.37 -1.84
C ASP A 139 -7.83 2.91 -1.46
N GLU A 140 -7.60 2.57 -0.19
CA GLU A 140 -6.35 1.96 0.29
C GLU A 140 -6.11 0.61 -0.40
N ILE A 141 -7.16 -0.23 -0.48
CA ILE A 141 -7.13 -1.54 -1.15
C ILE A 141 -6.81 -1.40 -2.65
N LYS A 142 -7.49 -0.47 -3.33
CA LYS A 142 -7.24 -0.22 -4.75
C LYS A 142 -5.82 0.24 -5.00
N ASN A 143 -5.31 1.16 -4.17
CA ASN A 143 -3.94 1.64 -4.27
C ASN A 143 -2.93 0.51 -4.04
N GLU A 144 -3.07 -0.28 -2.96
CA GLU A 144 -2.21 -1.45 -2.67
C GLU A 144 -2.18 -2.42 -3.87
N ARG A 145 -3.36 -2.71 -4.44
CA ARG A 145 -3.48 -3.61 -5.61
C ARG A 145 -2.78 -3.06 -6.85
N GLU A 146 -2.94 -1.79 -7.16
CA GLU A 146 -2.28 -1.16 -8.30
C GLU A 146 -0.76 -1.10 -8.13
N LEU A 147 -0.28 -0.83 -6.92
CA LEU A 147 1.15 -0.85 -6.61
C LEU A 147 1.73 -2.28 -6.74
N ALA A 148 1.05 -3.29 -6.19
CA ALA A 148 1.46 -4.68 -6.31
C ALA A 148 1.48 -5.15 -7.78
N LYS A 149 0.48 -4.75 -8.58
CA LYS A 149 0.43 -5.03 -10.03
C LYS A 149 1.59 -4.38 -10.77
N LYS A 150 1.91 -3.12 -10.47
CA LYS A 150 3.07 -2.44 -11.07
C LYS A 150 4.38 -3.14 -10.72
N ALA A 151 4.57 -3.53 -9.46
CA ALA A 151 5.73 -4.30 -9.04
C ALA A 151 5.84 -5.62 -9.81
N PHE A 152 4.75 -6.38 -9.87
CA PHE A 152 4.70 -7.69 -10.54
C PHE A 152 5.04 -7.62 -12.03
N VAL A 153 4.43 -6.69 -12.79
CA VAL A 153 4.69 -6.55 -14.23
C VAL A 153 6.11 -6.09 -14.53
N ASN A 154 6.79 -5.48 -13.55
CA ASN A 154 8.21 -5.13 -13.63
C ASN A 154 9.13 -6.22 -13.05
N GLY A 155 8.60 -7.42 -12.81
CA GLY A 155 9.37 -8.60 -12.43
C GLY A 155 9.72 -8.69 -10.95
N ILE A 156 9.17 -7.83 -10.08
CA ILE A 156 9.32 -7.95 -8.63
C ILE A 156 8.38 -9.07 -8.14
N PRO A 157 8.90 -10.15 -7.51
CA PRO A 157 8.08 -11.25 -7.04
C PRO A 157 7.21 -10.80 -5.86
N THR A 158 5.92 -10.70 -6.07
CA THR A 158 4.95 -10.28 -5.04
C THR A 158 3.60 -10.95 -5.20
N SER A 159 2.85 -11.06 -4.09
CA SER A 159 1.46 -11.50 -4.12
C SER A 159 0.55 -10.39 -4.63
N ILE A 160 -0.44 -10.75 -5.45
CA ILE A 160 -1.46 -9.82 -5.93
C ILE A 160 -2.82 -10.31 -5.44
N SER A 161 -3.64 -9.39 -4.91
CA SER A 161 -5.02 -9.72 -4.61
C SER A 161 -5.79 -9.96 -5.93
N TYR A 162 -6.47 -11.10 -6.03
CA TYR A 162 -7.24 -11.42 -7.22
C TYR A 162 -8.68 -10.90 -7.16
N ASP A 163 -9.22 -10.61 -5.95
CA ASP A 163 -10.54 -10.01 -5.80
C ASP A 163 -10.62 -9.07 -4.59
N VAL A 164 -11.59 -8.16 -4.63
CA VAL A 164 -11.99 -7.31 -3.51
C VAL A 164 -13.42 -7.70 -3.14
N VAL A 165 -13.64 -7.99 -1.88
CA VAL A 165 -14.91 -8.51 -1.35
C VAL A 165 -15.35 -7.73 -0.10
N GLN A 166 -16.53 -8.06 0.42
CA GLN A 166 -16.99 -7.56 1.70
C GLN A 166 -17.12 -8.72 2.70
N VAL A 167 -16.71 -8.46 3.93
CA VAL A 167 -16.86 -9.35 5.08
C VAL A 167 -17.50 -8.53 6.20
N ASP A 168 -18.70 -8.88 6.60
CA ASP A 168 -19.46 -8.17 7.65
C ASP A 168 -19.52 -6.64 7.44
N GLY A 169 -19.73 -6.22 6.18
CA GLY A 169 -19.81 -4.81 5.79
C GLY A 169 -18.47 -4.08 5.68
N LYS A 170 -17.33 -4.74 5.94
CA LYS A 170 -15.99 -4.21 5.75
C LYS A 170 -15.40 -4.68 4.44
N TYR A 171 -14.56 -3.86 3.82
CA TYR A 171 -13.82 -4.28 2.63
C TYR A 171 -12.68 -5.24 2.99
N ALA A 172 -12.42 -6.17 2.10
CA ALA A 172 -11.40 -7.19 2.24
C ALA A 172 -10.76 -7.51 0.88
N SER A 173 -9.48 -7.88 0.90
CA SER A 173 -8.75 -8.38 -0.27
C SER A 173 -8.60 -9.88 -0.20
N MET A 174 -8.84 -10.58 -1.31
CA MET A 174 -8.60 -12.02 -1.44
C MET A 174 -7.25 -12.28 -2.11
N PHE A 175 -6.49 -13.21 -1.55
CA PHE A 175 -5.20 -13.66 -2.08
C PHE A 175 -5.14 -15.18 -2.10
N GLU A 176 -4.24 -15.70 -2.92
CA GLU A 176 -3.82 -17.09 -2.84
C GLU A 176 -3.09 -17.35 -1.53
N MET A 177 -3.37 -18.48 -0.90
CA MET A 177 -2.62 -18.93 0.28
C MET A 177 -1.25 -19.43 -0.16
N LEU A 178 -0.20 -18.71 0.21
CA LEU A 178 1.16 -19.11 -0.07
C LEU A 178 1.66 -20.10 0.99
N GLU A 179 2.05 -21.29 0.57
CA GLU A 179 2.83 -22.19 1.43
C GLU A 179 4.26 -21.65 1.53
N ALA A 180 4.50 -20.82 2.53
CA ALA A 180 5.73 -20.09 2.69
C ALA A 180 6.11 -19.89 4.15
N ASP A 181 7.40 -19.71 4.41
CA ASP A 181 7.94 -19.27 5.68
C ASP A 181 8.61 -17.90 5.51
N ASN A 182 8.31 -16.95 6.38
CA ASN A 182 9.04 -15.69 6.37
C ASN A 182 10.49 -15.87 6.86
N ILE A 183 11.35 -14.90 6.55
CA ILE A 183 12.78 -14.97 6.91
C ILE A 183 12.95 -15.11 8.43
N SER A 184 12.11 -14.48 9.26
CA SER A 184 12.26 -14.59 10.71
C SER A 184 12.04 -16.02 11.23
N LYS A 185 11.08 -16.75 10.67
CA LYS A 185 10.88 -18.17 10.99
C LYS A 185 12.08 -19.01 10.56
N LYS A 186 12.71 -18.68 9.43
CA LYS A 186 13.90 -19.36 8.94
C LYS A 186 15.12 -19.08 9.83
N ILE A 187 15.37 -17.83 10.22
CA ILE A 187 16.43 -17.47 11.14
C ILE A 187 16.29 -18.22 12.48
N ASN A 188 15.07 -18.34 13.02
CA ASN A 188 14.82 -19.05 14.27
C ASN A 188 15.08 -20.57 14.17
N ARG A 189 14.85 -21.18 13.01
CA ARG A 189 15.10 -22.61 12.78
C ARG A 189 16.55 -22.91 12.44
N GLU A 190 17.20 -22.03 11.71
CA GLU A 190 18.53 -22.20 11.12
C GLU A 190 19.37 -20.93 11.36
N PRO A 191 19.68 -20.58 12.64
CA PRO A 191 20.35 -19.32 12.97
C PRO A 191 21.75 -19.20 12.34
N ASP A 192 22.43 -20.31 12.09
CA ASP A 192 23.75 -20.34 11.44
C ASP A 192 23.71 -19.91 9.98
N LYS A 193 22.52 -19.86 9.34
CA LYS A 193 22.32 -19.44 7.95
C LYS A 193 21.84 -17.99 7.82
N ILE A 194 21.98 -17.18 8.84
CA ILE A 194 21.54 -15.78 8.82
C ILE A 194 22.16 -14.99 7.66
N ASP A 195 23.42 -15.28 7.32
CA ASP A 195 24.13 -14.66 6.19
C ASP A 195 23.49 -15.03 4.85
N GLU A 196 23.09 -16.29 4.66
CA GLU A 196 22.38 -16.75 3.45
C GLU A 196 21.03 -16.03 3.30
N PHE A 197 20.28 -15.88 4.39
CA PHE A 197 19.01 -15.19 4.40
C PHE A 197 19.16 -13.67 4.16
N ALA A 198 20.19 -13.06 4.75
CA ALA A 198 20.53 -11.65 4.49
C ALA A 198 20.92 -11.44 3.02
N LYS A 199 21.71 -12.36 2.44
CA LYS A 199 22.09 -12.30 1.02
C LYS A 199 20.86 -12.41 0.11
N ALA A 200 19.97 -13.37 0.35
CA ALA A 200 18.74 -13.51 -0.43
C ALA A 200 17.84 -12.26 -0.34
N SER A 201 17.70 -11.71 0.88
CA SER A 201 16.99 -10.45 1.09
C SER A 201 17.61 -9.30 0.30
N VAL A 202 18.93 -9.17 0.33
CA VAL A 202 19.66 -8.12 -0.41
C VAL A 202 19.50 -8.29 -1.93
N ASP A 203 19.57 -9.52 -2.44
CA ASP A 203 19.39 -9.76 -3.88
C ASP A 203 17.99 -9.35 -4.34
N LEU A 204 16.97 -9.60 -3.53
CA LEU A 204 15.61 -9.12 -3.78
C LEU A 204 15.52 -7.59 -3.68
N LEU A 205 16.16 -6.95 -2.70
CA LEU A 205 16.18 -5.49 -2.57
C LEU A 205 16.88 -4.82 -3.77
N LYS A 206 18.00 -5.38 -4.23
CA LYS A 206 18.69 -4.91 -5.43
C LYS A 206 17.79 -5.04 -6.67
N LYS A 207 17.03 -6.12 -6.78
CA LYS A 207 16.06 -6.30 -7.86
C LYS A 207 14.97 -5.21 -7.83
N ILE A 208 14.45 -4.87 -6.65
CA ILE A 208 13.48 -3.76 -6.49
C ILE A 208 14.12 -2.44 -6.95
N HIS A 209 15.29 -2.11 -6.41
CA HIS A 209 16.00 -0.87 -6.71
C HIS A 209 16.53 -0.79 -8.15
N SER A 210 16.56 -1.89 -8.90
CA SER A 210 16.93 -1.88 -10.33
C SER A 210 15.79 -1.49 -11.25
N VAL A 211 14.55 -1.49 -10.76
CA VAL A 211 13.38 -1.13 -11.57
C VAL A 211 13.20 0.38 -11.60
N GLU A 212 13.27 0.95 -12.79
CA GLU A 212 13.03 2.36 -13.05
C GLU A 212 11.65 2.56 -13.68
N LEU A 213 10.88 3.51 -13.18
CA LEU A 213 9.58 3.92 -13.71
C LEU A 213 9.62 5.38 -14.17
N LYS A 214 8.56 5.83 -14.84
CA LYS A 214 8.45 7.23 -15.22
C LYS A 214 8.07 8.10 -14.01
N PRO A 215 8.54 9.37 -13.97
CA PRO A 215 8.09 10.31 -12.96
C PRO A 215 6.56 10.40 -12.91
N GLY A 216 5.99 10.34 -11.69
CA GLY A 216 4.54 10.42 -11.45
C GLY A 216 3.80 9.08 -11.52
N GLU A 217 4.43 7.97 -11.88
CA GLU A 217 3.80 6.64 -11.85
C GLU A 217 3.63 6.08 -10.43
N MET A 218 4.43 6.55 -9.48
CA MET A 218 4.29 6.31 -8.05
C MET A 218 4.58 7.59 -7.27
N VAL A 219 4.26 7.57 -5.98
CA VAL A 219 4.58 8.67 -5.06
C VAL A 219 6.09 8.83 -4.96
N ASP A 220 6.58 10.07 -5.00
CA ASP A 220 7.98 10.38 -4.74
C ASP A 220 8.28 10.40 -3.24
N ALA A 221 9.22 9.57 -2.80
CA ALA A 221 9.60 9.44 -1.39
C ALA A 221 10.15 10.76 -0.84
N LYS A 222 10.97 11.48 -1.60
CA LYS A 222 11.58 12.76 -1.19
C LYS A 222 10.50 13.78 -0.80
N SER A 223 9.42 13.88 -1.58
CA SER A 223 8.30 14.77 -1.28
C SER A 223 7.62 14.43 0.05
N ASP A 224 7.44 13.14 0.37
CA ASP A 224 6.90 12.70 1.65
C ASP A 224 7.87 13.00 2.81
N TYR A 225 9.16 12.76 2.62
CA TYR A 225 10.17 13.06 3.63
C TYR A 225 10.35 14.55 3.90
N LEU A 226 10.17 15.42 2.91
CA LEU A 226 10.13 16.88 3.13
C LEU A 226 8.93 17.27 4.02
N LYS A 227 7.74 16.74 3.74
CA LYS A 227 6.55 16.94 4.60
C LYS A 227 6.74 16.39 6.02
N ARG A 228 7.51 15.31 6.16
CA ARG A 228 7.88 14.77 7.49
C ARG A 228 8.85 15.69 8.20
N ALA A 229 9.86 16.23 7.50
CA ALA A 229 10.83 17.15 8.08
C ALA A 229 10.16 18.44 8.63
N GLU A 230 9.14 18.96 7.95
CA GLU A 230 8.37 20.12 8.43
C GLU A 230 7.82 19.91 9.86
N ARG A 231 7.45 18.68 10.24
CA ARG A 231 6.93 18.37 11.57
C ARG A 231 7.99 18.46 12.67
N LEU A 232 9.28 18.42 12.32
CA LEU A 232 10.39 18.50 13.25
C LEU A 232 10.74 19.95 13.61
N GLN A 233 10.10 20.94 12.97
CA GLN A 233 10.30 22.34 13.25
C GLN A 233 9.99 22.66 14.73
N GLY A 234 10.92 23.33 15.40
CA GLY A 234 10.82 23.64 16.83
C GLY A 234 11.16 22.48 17.78
N HIS A 235 11.44 21.28 17.25
CA HIS A 235 11.90 20.14 18.06
C HIS A 235 13.43 19.94 18.03
N LEU A 236 14.10 20.41 16.98
CA LEU A 236 15.54 20.41 16.80
C LEU A 236 16.11 21.83 16.97
N ALA A 237 17.41 21.93 17.25
CA ALA A 237 18.13 23.20 17.16
C ALA A 237 17.96 23.81 15.76
N PRO A 238 17.72 25.15 15.64
CA PRO A 238 17.36 25.76 14.34
C PRO A 238 18.34 25.47 13.21
N GLU A 239 19.64 25.50 13.49
CA GLU A 239 20.71 25.20 12.52
C GLU A 239 20.69 23.74 12.07
N VAL A 240 20.41 22.81 12.97
CA VAL A 240 20.30 21.38 12.67
C VAL A 240 19.05 21.10 11.84
N TYR A 241 17.92 21.71 12.21
CA TYR A 241 16.67 21.60 11.44
C TYR A 241 16.85 22.10 10.01
N GLN A 242 17.46 23.30 9.85
CA GLN A 242 17.70 23.88 8.52
C GLN A 242 18.61 22.96 7.68
N LYS A 243 19.73 22.52 8.27
CA LYS A 243 20.66 21.60 7.59
C LYS A 243 19.99 20.28 7.21
N LEU A 244 19.17 19.69 8.08
CA LEU A 244 18.42 18.48 7.78
C LEU A 244 17.48 18.68 6.58
N CYS A 245 16.73 19.79 6.54
CA CYS A 245 15.87 20.12 5.41
C CYS A 245 16.68 20.27 4.11
N ASP A 246 17.84 20.93 4.17
CA ASP A 246 18.70 21.14 3.01
C ASP A 246 19.30 19.81 2.52
N LEU A 247 19.71 18.93 3.43
CA LEU A 247 20.19 17.58 3.10
C LEU A 247 19.10 16.75 2.41
N VAL A 248 17.85 16.78 2.90
CA VAL A 248 16.74 16.06 2.26
C VAL A 248 16.42 16.65 0.88
N LYS A 249 16.41 17.97 0.74
CA LYS A 249 16.21 18.65 -0.55
C LYS A 249 17.29 18.29 -1.56
N ALA A 250 18.53 18.14 -1.11
CA ALA A 250 19.68 17.84 -1.94
C ALA A 250 19.72 16.37 -2.43
N ILE A 251 18.92 15.47 -1.87
CA ILE A 251 18.81 14.10 -2.40
C ILE A 251 18.38 14.20 -3.88
N PRO A 252 19.12 13.61 -4.82
CA PRO A 252 18.75 13.63 -6.24
C PRO A 252 17.37 13.05 -6.49
N GLU A 253 16.67 13.56 -7.51
CA GLU A 253 15.49 12.91 -8.02
C GLU A 253 15.87 11.55 -8.59
N ASN A 254 15.10 10.54 -8.24
CA ASN A 254 15.38 9.17 -8.62
C ASN A 254 14.05 8.45 -8.90
N CYS A 255 13.98 7.79 -10.03
CA CYS A 255 12.79 7.07 -10.50
C CYS A 255 12.84 5.56 -10.22
N HIS A 256 13.76 5.10 -9.39
CA HIS A 256 13.84 3.70 -8.98
C HIS A 256 12.84 3.39 -7.87
N ILE A 257 12.28 2.17 -7.93
CA ILE A 257 11.31 1.72 -6.94
C ILE A 257 12.01 1.53 -5.59
N ASN A 258 11.38 2.02 -4.53
CA ASN A 258 11.66 1.71 -3.14
C ASN A 258 10.45 1.00 -2.55
N HIS A 259 10.66 0.06 -1.63
CA HIS A 259 9.57 -0.65 -0.94
C HIS A 259 8.89 0.20 0.13
N GLY A 260 9.66 1.02 0.84
CA GLY A 260 9.16 1.91 1.91
C GLY A 260 8.92 1.24 3.27
N ASP A 261 8.75 -0.09 3.33
CA ASP A 261 8.62 -0.89 4.57
C ASP A 261 9.27 -2.28 4.42
N TYR A 262 10.50 -2.31 3.89
CA TYR A 262 11.25 -3.53 3.61
C TYR A 262 11.79 -4.16 4.90
N HIS A 263 11.27 -5.29 5.31
CA HIS A 263 11.75 -6.05 6.47
C HIS A 263 11.41 -7.54 6.37
N ILE A 264 12.09 -8.39 7.16
CA ILE A 264 12.03 -9.85 7.07
C ILE A 264 10.65 -10.49 7.27
N LYS A 265 9.67 -9.78 7.85
CA LYS A 265 8.30 -10.30 7.97
C LYS A 265 7.50 -10.17 6.67
N ASN A 266 7.87 -9.22 5.83
CA ASN A 266 7.25 -9.01 4.51
C ASN A 266 7.90 -9.85 3.41
N GLN A 267 8.87 -10.69 3.76
CA GLN A 267 9.65 -11.53 2.84
C GLN A 267 9.38 -13.00 3.12
N MET A 268 8.83 -13.69 2.13
CA MET A 268 8.30 -15.05 2.24
C MET A 268 9.04 -16.00 1.32
N PHE A 269 9.71 -17.02 1.86
CA PHE A 269 10.27 -18.11 1.09
C PHE A 269 9.17 -19.12 0.73
N LEU A 270 8.87 -19.27 -0.54
CA LEU A 270 7.96 -20.31 -1.04
C LEU A 270 8.54 -21.69 -0.78
N LYS A 271 7.76 -22.60 -0.19
CA LYS A 271 8.22 -23.98 0.09
C LYS A 271 8.41 -24.80 -1.18
N SER A 272 7.60 -24.51 -2.21
CA SER A 272 7.64 -25.24 -3.49
C SER A 272 8.87 -24.96 -4.33
N THR A 273 9.33 -23.70 -4.39
CA THR A 273 10.43 -23.26 -5.27
C THR A 273 11.66 -22.80 -4.51
N GLY A 274 11.52 -22.45 -3.23
CA GLY A 274 12.56 -21.74 -2.47
C GLY A 274 12.75 -20.28 -2.86
N GLU A 275 11.92 -19.75 -3.75
CA GLU A 275 11.97 -18.36 -4.18
C GLU A 275 11.51 -17.43 -3.07
N LEU A 276 12.15 -16.27 -2.97
CA LEU A 276 11.78 -15.21 -2.02
C LEU A 276 10.79 -14.25 -2.69
N MET A 277 9.61 -14.10 -2.09
CA MET A 277 8.55 -13.18 -2.51
C MET A 277 8.28 -12.09 -1.48
N LEU A 278 7.72 -10.99 -1.93
CA LEU A 278 7.22 -9.92 -1.08
C LEU A 278 5.71 -10.04 -0.84
N ILE A 279 5.31 -9.61 0.34
CA ILE A 279 3.93 -9.30 0.70
C ILE A 279 3.87 -7.85 1.20
N ASP A 280 2.68 -7.26 1.19
CA ASP A 280 2.43 -5.90 1.71
C ASP A 280 3.14 -4.80 0.89
N MET A 281 2.55 -4.47 -0.26
CA MET A 281 3.11 -3.54 -1.25
C MET A 281 2.51 -2.12 -1.17
N ASP A 282 1.85 -1.77 -0.06
CA ASP A 282 1.09 -0.51 0.10
C ASP A 282 1.98 0.75 0.24
N THR A 283 3.28 0.56 0.48
CA THR A 283 4.26 1.65 0.73
C THR A 283 5.23 1.90 -0.41
N LEU A 284 5.05 1.24 -1.57
CA LEU A 284 5.92 1.44 -2.73
C LEU A 284 5.98 2.91 -3.16
N CYS A 285 7.17 3.37 -3.44
CA CYS A 285 7.42 4.75 -3.87
C CYS A 285 8.64 4.82 -4.81
N LEU A 286 8.88 5.97 -5.41
CA LEU A 286 10.10 6.24 -6.17
C LEU A 286 11.08 7.03 -5.31
N GLY A 287 12.37 6.75 -5.44
CA GLY A 287 13.38 7.53 -4.71
C GLY A 287 14.76 6.91 -4.65
N ASP A 288 15.62 7.60 -3.93
CA ASP A 288 16.98 7.16 -3.61
C ASP A 288 16.90 5.96 -2.64
N PRO A 289 17.79 4.97 -2.75
CA PRO A 289 17.86 3.84 -1.82
C PRO A 289 17.93 4.22 -0.34
N VAL A 290 18.37 5.43 0.00
CA VAL A 290 18.44 5.90 1.39
C VAL A 290 17.10 5.82 2.12
N PHE A 291 15.97 5.94 1.39
CA PHE A 291 14.64 5.88 2.00
C PHE A 291 14.30 4.47 2.48
N ASP A 292 14.67 3.44 1.71
CA ASP A 292 14.54 2.05 2.16
C ASP A 292 15.55 1.72 3.26
N PHE A 293 16.79 2.19 3.15
CA PHE A 293 17.79 1.98 4.20
C PHE A 293 17.43 2.69 5.51
N GLY A 294 16.79 3.87 5.46
CA GLY A 294 16.21 4.51 6.64
C GLY A 294 15.10 3.67 7.28
N SER A 295 14.25 3.02 6.48
CA SER A 295 13.23 2.10 6.97
C SER A 295 13.81 0.82 7.56
N LEU A 296 14.83 0.23 6.91
CA LEU A 296 15.59 -0.92 7.40
C LEU A 296 16.30 -0.61 8.72
N PHE A 297 17.01 0.52 8.81
CA PHE A 297 17.63 0.96 10.08
C PHE A 297 16.58 1.00 11.20
N ASN A 298 15.40 1.56 10.96
CA ASN A 298 14.33 1.61 11.93
C ASN A 298 13.81 0.22 12.34
N ALA A 299 13.76 -0.72 11.40
CA ALA A 299 13.26 -2.05 11.68
C ALA A 299 14.20 -2.86 12.58
N TYR A 300 15.52 -2.74 12.35
CA TYR A 300 16.51 -3.60 13.01
C TYR A 300 17.25 -2.91 14.15
N VAL A 301 17.41 -1.59 14.12
CA VAL A 301 18.24 -0.83 15.06
C VAL A 301 17.44 0.26 15.77
N GLY A 302 16.90 1.23 15.06
CA GLY A 302 16.37 2.45 15.64
C GLY A 302 15.27 2.23 16.69
N ARG A 303 14.31 1.35 16.41
CA ARG A 303 13.23 1.05 17.39
C ARG A 303 13.72 0.23 18.58
N GLU A 304 14.67 -0.69 18.37
CA GLU A 304 15.30 -1.48 19.45
C GLU A 304 16.05 -0.59 20.45
N MET A 305 16.66 0.50 19.97
CA MET A 305 17.36 1.47 20.84
C MET A 305 16.39 2.18 21.80
N VAL A 306 15.16 2.45 21.38
CA VAL A 306 14.15 3.15 22.19
C VAL A 306 13.30 2.20 23.03
N VAL A 307 13.00 1.02 22.48
CA VAL A 307 12.19 -0.04 23.11
C VAL A 307 12.98 -1.35 23.04
N PRO A 308 13.82 -1.63 24.03
CA PRO A 308 14.54 -2.91 24.08
C PRO A 308 13.58 -4.10 24.02
N GLY A 309 13.88 -5.07 23.15
CA GLY A 309 13.02 -6.21 22.87
C GLY A 309 12.05 -6.01 21.69
N ASN A 310 12.04 -4.83 21.06
CA ASN A 310 11.20 -4.58 19.88
C ASN A 310 11.49 -5.56 18.72
N ASN A 311 12.75 -5.95 18.51
CA ASN A 311 13.08 -6.90 17.44
C ASN A 311 12.41 -8.25 17.68
N LYS A 312 12.32 -8.71 18.92
CA LYS A 312 11.64 -9.96 19.26
C LYS A 312 10.13 -9.85 19.09
N GLU A 313 9.55 -8.75 19.53
CA GLU A 313 8.10 -8.51 19.43
C GLU A 313 7.68 -8.26 17.98
N PHE A 314 8.37 -7.37 17.29
CA PHE A 314 7.99 -6.97 15.93
C PHE A 314 8.51 -7.90 14.85
N LEU A 315 9.82 -8.23 14.84
CA LEU A 315 10.44 -9.04 13.80
C LEU A 315 10.44 -10.54 14.13
N GLY A 316 10.26 -10.93 15.39
CA GLY A 316 10.33 -12.32 15.84
C GLY A 316 11.75 -12.88 15.95
N ILE A 317 12.79 -12.02 16.00
CA ILE A 317 14.20 -12.36 16.15
C ILE A 317 14.81 -11.60 17.33
N THR A 318 15.97 -12.05 17.83
CA THR A 318 16.65 -11.34 18.92
C THR A 318 17.29 -10.03 18.44
N ALA A 319 17.60 -9.11 19.37
CA ALA A 319 18.32 -7.88 19.06
C ALA A 319 19.69 -8.16 18.40
N GLU A 320 20.40 -9.19 18.87
CA GLU A 320 21.67 -9.65 18.31
C GLU A 320 21.50 -10.11 16.85
N GLN A 321 20.53 -10.97 16.59
CA GLN A 321 20.21 -11.42 15.21
C GLN A 321 19.83 -10.25 14.31
N GLY A 322 19.04 -9.29 14.83
CA GLY A 322 18.70 -8.07 14.09
C GLY A 322 19.91 -7.25 13.68
N LYS A 323 20.85 -7.07 14.62
CA LYS A 323 22.12 -6.37 14.37
C LYS A 323 23.00 -7.09 13.35
N VAL A 324 23.13 -8.42 13.47
CA VAL A 324 23.87 -9.23 12.48
C VAL A 324 23.24 -9.11 11.11
N PHE A 325 21.90 -9.26 11.01
CA PHE A 325 21.19 -9.16 9.74
C PHE A 325 21.36 -7.77 9.10
N TRP A 326 21.27 -6.69 9.89
CA TRP A 326 21.50 -5.33 9.44
C TRP A 326 22.92 -5.15 8.87
N ASN A 327 23.95 -5.55 9.60
CA ASN A 327 25.35 -5.42 9.17
C ASN A 327 25.57 -6.19 7.86
N LYS A 328 25.07 -7.43 7.77
CA LYS A 328 25.17 -8.23 6.54
C LYS A 328 24.39 -7.62 5.38
N THR A 329 23.26 -6.99 5.66
CA THR A 329 22.50 -6.23 4.63
C THR A 329 23.34 -5.11 4.03
N LEU A 330 24.06 -4.34 4.86
CA LEU A 330 24.96 -3.29 4.40
C LEU A 330 26.13 -3.87 3.59
N GLU A 331 26.84 -4.87 4.14
CA GLU A 331 27.98 -5.51 3.47
C GLU A 331 27.60 -6.03 2.08
N PHE A 332 26.52 -6.80 1.97
CA PHE A 332 26.11 -7.44 0.71
C PHE A 332 25.52 -6.45 -0.29
N TYR A 333 24.79 -5.44 0.18
CA TYR A 333 24.19 -4.48 -0.72
C TYR A 333 25.24 -3.57 -1.36
N PHE A 334 26.18 -3.06 -0.57
CA PHE A 334 27.21 -2.14 -1.05
C PHE A 334 28.49 -2.84 -1.50
N GLY A 335 28.57 -4.16 -1.33
CA GLY A 335 29.71 -4.95 -1.80
C GLY A 335 31.05 -4.57 -1.13
N THR A 336 31.01 -4.23 0.15
CA THR A 336 32.19 -3.78 0.91
C THR A 336 32.15 -4.23 2.35
N ASP A 337 33.32 -4.48 2.92
CA ASP A 337 33.57 -4.73 4.34
C ASP A 337 34.37 -3.59 5.01
N ASP A 338 34.61 -2.50 4.27
CA ASP A 338 35.28 -1.30 4.80
C ASP A 338 34.39 -0.64 5.87
N LYS A 339 34.84 -0.73 7.11
CA LYS A 339 34.10 -0.23 8.29
C LYS A 339 33.80 1.26 8.19
N ALA A 340 34.75 2.08 7.75
CA ALA A 340 34.54 3.52 7.68
C ALA A 340 33.47 3.87 6.64
N ARG A 341 33.45 3.15 5.51
CA ARG A 341 32.43 3.29 4.48
C ARG A 341 31.06 2.83 4.96
N LEU A 342 30.99 1.70 5.66
CA LEU A 342 29.75 1.18 6.23
C LEU A 342 29.18 2.09 7.32
N GLU A 343 30.02 2.66 8.18
CA GLU A 343 29.62 3.66 9.19
C GLU A 343 29.06 4.95 8.56
N GLU A 344 29.63 5.39 7.45
CA GLU A 344 29.10 6.54 6.69
C GLU A 344 27.70 6.24 6.12
N ILE A 345 27.53 5.07 5.50
CA ILE A 345 26.26 4.60 4.93
C ILE A 345 25.22 4.47 6.05
N GLU A 346 25.57 3.82 7.17
CA GLU A 346 24.67 3.67 8.31
C GLU A 346 24.25 5.02 8.90
N ARG A 347 25.17 5.99 9.01
CA ARG A 347 24.84 7.33 9.48
C ARG A 347 23.82 8.03 8.58
N ARG A 348 23.95 7.92 7.25
CA ARG A 348 22.98 8.49 6.31
C ARG A 348 21.61 7.80 6.44
N ALA A 349 21.58 6.48 6.49
CA ALA A 349 20.38 5.68 6.72
C ALA A 349 19.71 6.04 8.05
N MET A 350 20.48 6.16 9.14
CA MET A 350 20.01 6.55 10.46
C MET A 350 19.34 7.93 10.43
N ILE A 351 19.95 8.95 9.80
CA ILE A 351 19.36 10.29 9.72
C ILE A 351 17.96 10.24 9.07
N VAL A 352 17.84 9.54 7.94
CA VAL A 352 16.56 9.37 7.23
C VAL A 352 15.58 8.56 8.07
N GLY A 353 16.04 7.51 8.72
CA GLY A 353 15.25 6.69 9.63
C GLY A 353 14.71 7.47 10.82
N GLU A 354 15.57 8.20 11.53
CA GLU A 354 15.19 8.97 12.72
C GLU A 354 14.29 10.16 12.38
N LEU A 355 14.48 10.81 11.23
CA LEU A 355 13.51 11.78 10.70
C LEU A 355 12.11 11.16 10.59
N ARG A 356 12.01 9.95 10.02
CA ARG A 356 10.73 9.24 9.88
C ARG A 356 10.12 8.88 11.23
N LEU A 357 10.92 8.32 12.17
CA LEU A 357 10.44 7.93 13.50
C LEU A 357 9.99 9.14 14.31
N MET A 358 10.79 10.21 14.37
CA MET A 358 10.46 11.43 15.08
C MET A 358 9.20 12.09 14.53
N ALA A 359 9.08 12.23 13.21
CA ALA A 359 7.89 12.79 12.58
C ALA A 359 6.63 11.98 12.88
N LYS A 360 6.74 10.64 12.94
CA LYS A 360 5.65 9.75 13.32
C LYS A 360 5.29 9.89 14.80
N ALA A 361 6.28 9.98 15.68
CA ALA A 361 6.07 10.16 17.10
C ALA A 361 5.35 11.49 17.39
N ILE A 362 5.79 12.59 16.79
CA ILE A 362 5.15 13.90 16.90
C ILE A 362 3.69 13.85 16.41
N LYS A 363 3.43 13.19 15.26
CA LYS A 363 2.10 13.15 14.66
C LYS A 363 1.10 12.29 15.45
N SER A 364 1.55 11.10 15.92
CA SER A 364 0.64 10.03 16.34
C SER A 364 0.80 9.59 17.79
N TYR A 365 1.89 9.95 18.47
CA TYR A 365 2.23 9.46 19.79
C TYR A 365 2.66 10.56 20.76
N LYS A 366 2.50 11.85 20.39
CA LYS A 366 2.81 12.98 21.25
C LYS A 366 2.01 12.88 22.56
N GLY A 367 2.71 13.07 23.70
CA GLY A 367 2.12 12.97 25.03
C GLY A 367 2.02 11.53 25.57
N THR A 368 2.46 10.52 24.82
CA THR A 368 2.61 9.15 25.33
C THR A 368 4.06 8.92 25.76
N ASP A 369 4.29 7.99 26.73
CA ASP A 369 5.63 7.65 27.20
C ASP A 369 6.53 7.19 26.03
N TYR A 370 6.02 6.35 25.13
CA TYR A 370 6.73 5.93 23.92
C TYR A 370 7.06 7.12 23.02
N GLY A 371 6.09 7.99 22.75
CA GLY A 371 6.29 9.13 21.85
C GLY A 371 7.34 10.10 22.35
N GLU A 372 7.33 10.42 23.63
CA GLU A 372 8.31 11.33 24.24
C GLU A 372 9.72 10.73 24.24
N LYS A 373 9.86 9.43 24.55
CA LYS A 373 11.13 8.70 24.46
C LYS A 373 11.68 8.68 23.02
N GLN A 374 10.82 8.41 22.05
CA GLN A 374 11.22 8.40 20.65
C GLN A 374 11.65 9.79 20.17
N ILE A 375 10.91 10.84 20.50
CA ILE A 375 11.26 12.22 20.15
C ILE A 375 12.62 12.60 20.77
N ALA A 376 12.83 12.29 22.03
CA ALA A 376 14.09 12.59 22.71
C ALA A 376 15.28 11.83 22.12
N SER A 377 15.14 10.54 21.85
CA SER A 377 16.17 9.71 21.22
C SER A 377 16.51 10.21 19.82
N SER A 378 15.49 10.38 18.97
CA SER A 378 15.68 10.89 17.59
C SER A 378 16.33 12.28 17.58
N LYS A 379 15.93 13.17 18.50
CA LYS A 379 16.55 14.48 18.65
C LYS A 379 18.04 14.37 18.90
N THR A 380 18.46 13.58 19.90
CA THR A 380 19.87 13.39 20.23
C THR A 380 20.68 12.88 19.04
N LEU A 381 20.17 11.84 18.36
CA LEU A 381 20.85 11.23 17.20
C LEU A 381 20.97 12.20 16.03
N LEU A 382 19.91 12.94 15.73
CA LEU A 382 19.90 13.91 14.63
C LEU A 382 20.81 15.11 14.93
N GLU A 383 20.77 15.65 16.14
CA GLU A 383 21.62 16.78 16.55
C GLU A 383 23.11 16.42 16.55
N GLU A 384 23.45 15.13 16.76
CA GLU A 384 24.82 14.65 16.65
C GLU A 384 25.25 14.39 15.21
N ALA A 385 24.41 13.75 14.39
CA ALA A 385 24.78 13.22 13.09
C ALA A 385 24.67 14.24 11.94
N VAL A 386 23.60 15.05 11.94
CA VAL A 386 23.33 16.02 10.88
C VAL A 386 24.46 17.01 10.67
N PRO A 387 25.09 17.60 11.71
CA PRO A 387 26.23 18.51 11.54
C PRO A 387 27.46 17.87 10.87
N LYS A 388 27.63 16.56 11.00
CA LYS A 388 28.79 15.80 10.47
C LYS A 388 28.54 15.23 9.07
N THR A 389 27.33 15.41 8.50
CA THR A 389 26.91 14.79 7.23
C THR A 389 26.86 15.85 6.13
N SER A 390 27.47 15.55 4.98
CA SER A 390 27.49 16.44 3.81
C SER A 390 26.37 16.14 2.79
N GLU A 391 25.91 14.87 2.72
CA GLU A 391 24.88 14.43 1.81
C GLU A 391 24.17 13.17 2.36
N LEU A 392 22.95 12.87 1.87
CA LEU A 392 22.18 11.71 2.30
C LEU A 392 22.06 10.61 1.25
N THR A 393 22.28 10.92 -0.02
CA THR A 393 22.13 9.93 -1.11
C THR A 393 23.00 8.69 -0.88
N LEU A 394 22.43 7.51 -1.17
CA LEU A 394 23.15 6.23 -1.19
C LEU A 394 23.39 5.70 -2.60
N ALA A 395 22.81 6.33 -3.63
CA ALA A 395 23.01 5.92 -5.03
C ALA A 395 24.48 5.90 -5.44
N CYS A 396 25.30 6.82 -4.89
CA CYS A 396 26.75 6.89 -5.18
C CYS A 396 27.56 5.70 -4.63
N PHE A 397 27.00 4.91 -3.72
CA PHE A 397 27.67 3.73 -3.15
C PHE A 397 27.26 2.41 -3.84
N GLN A 398 26.25 2.43 -4.72
CA GLN A 398 25.89 1.25 -5.49
C GLN A 398 27.05 0.90 -6.42
N ALA A 399 27.57 -0.32 -6.31
CA ALA A 399 28.39 -0.88 -7.39
C ALA A 399 27.49 -1.08 -8.59
N LEU A 400 27.77 -0.39 -9.68
CA LEU A 400 27.12 -0.57 -10.98
C LEU A 400 27.32 -2.00 -11.49
#